data_6f47fa9f2c5a9a361ae314fcfbcc7b81
#
_entry.id   6f47fa9f2c5a9a361ae314fcfbcc7b81
#
_cell.length_a   1.000
_cell.length_b   1.000
_cell.length_c   1.000
_cell.angle_alpha   90.00
_cell.angle_beta   90.00
_cell.angle_gamma   90.00
#
_symmetry.space_group_name_H-M   'P 1'
#
loop_
_entity.id
_entity.type
_entity.pdbx_description
1 polymer ?
#
loop_
_entity_poly.entity_id
_entity_poly.type
_entity_poly.pdbx_seq_one_letter_code
_entity_poly.pdbx_strand_id
1 'polypeptide(L)'
;MKKQNSSLYKGSLTTIVMKLLQDNGRMYGYEITQKVKELSQGEISITEGALYPTLHKLEAQGMLTPEIEQVDNRVRKYYKITENGIKETEKQISEIQNFISSLQNIINPKHQPRLTPNTL
;
A
#
# COMPACT_ATOMS: atom_id res chain seq x y z
N MET A 1 -1.46 -21.01 13.34
CA MET A 1 -0.66 -20.16 12.91
C MET A 1 -0.96 -19.63 11.60
N LYS A 2 -0.93 -18.46 11.49
CA LYS A 2 -1.25 -17.83 10.35
C LYS A 2 -0.13 -17.69 9.43
N LYS A 3 -0.26 -18.12 8.27
CA LYS A 3 0.77 -18.00 7.39
C LYS A 3 0.54 -16.86 6.50
N GLN A 4 1.43 -15.94 6.49
CA GLN A 4 1.31 -14.81 5.62
C GLN A 4 1.48 -15.26 4.20
N ASN A 5 0.65 -14.82 3.32
CA ASN A 5 0.80 -15.14 1.94
C ASN A 5 1.26 -13.91 1.19
N SER A 6 2.57 -13.71 1.17
CA SER A 6 3.13 -12.50 0.61
C SER A 6 2.83 -12.31 -0.87
N SER A 7 2.57 -13.39 -1.60
CA SER A 7 2.29 -13.23 -3.01
C SER A 7 0.94 -12.56 -3.25
N LEU A 8 0.03 -12.61 -2.29
CA LEU A 8 -1.26 -11.96 -2.47
C LEU A 8 -1.16 -10.45 -2.41
N TYR A 9 -0.26 -9.91 -1.62
CA TYR A 9 -0.18 -8.45 -1.52
C TYR A 9 1.05 -7.86 -2.20
N LYS A 10 1.91 -8.72 -2.73
CA LYS A 10 3.15 -8.26 -3.31
C LYS A 10 2.94 -7.23 -4.40
N GLY A 11 1.96 -7.44 -5.24
CA GLY A 11 1.67 -6.50 -6.30
C GLY A 11 1.10 -5.19 -5.82
N SER A 12 0.67 -5.12 -4.55
CA SER A 12 0.08 -3.93 -3.98
C SER A 12 1.01 -3.21 -3.02
N LEU A 13 2.23 -3.71 -2.85
CA LEU A 13 3.11 -3.14 -1.82
C LEU A 13 3.41 -1.67 -2.04
N THR A 14 3.65 -1.26 -3.29
CA THR A 14 3.92 0.15 -3.55
C THR A 14 2.71 1.00 -3.20
N THR A 15 1.52 0.52 -3.51
CA THR A 15 0.29 1.25 -3.20
C THR A 15 0.09 1.35 -1.70
N ILE A 16 0.33 0.25 -0.98
CA ILE A 16 0.20 0.25 0.47
C ILE A 16 1.12 1.30 1.08
N VAL A 17 2.38 1.30 0.68
CA VAL A 17 3.36 2.23 1.22
C VAL A 17 2.96 3.67 0.92
N MET A 18 2.61 3.95 -0.33
CA MET A 18 2.26 5.31 -0.70
C MET A 18 1.00 5.79 0.01
N LYS A 19 0.01 4.91 0.15
CA LYS A 19 -1.23 5.28 0.82
C LYS A 19 -0.99 5.60 2.29
N LEU A 20 -0.15 4.81 2.94
CA LEU A 20 0.17 5.08 4.33
C LEU A 20 0.85 6.43 4.51
N LEU A 21 1.76 6.76 3.60
CA LEU A 21 2.45 8.04 3.69
C LEU A 21 1.52 9.20 3.36
N GLN A 22 0.57 8.97 2.48
CA GLN A 22 -0.42 9.99 2.17
C GLN A 22 -1.31 10.27 3.38
N ASP A 23 -1.73 9.23 4.07
CA ASP A 23 -2.68 9.38 5.17
C ASP A 23 -2.04 9.81 6.48
N ASN A 24 -0.79 9.43 6.71
CA ASN A 24 -0.15 9.64 8.01
C ASN A 24 0.99 10.64 8.01
N GLY A 25 1.33 11.18 6.85
CA GLY A 25 2.48 12.05 6.75
C GLY A 25 3.75 11.25 6.68
N ARG A 26 4.88 11.87 6.94
CA ARG A 26 6.15 11.17 6.81
C ARG A 26 6.29 10.05 7.82
N MET A 27 6.92 8.98 7.42
CA MET A 27 7.14 7.83 8.28
C MET A 27 8.48 7.22 7.97
N TYR A 28 9.09 6.56 8.96
CA TYR A 28 10.29 5.80 8.66
C TYR A 28 9.92 4.33 8.61
N GLY A 29 10.86 3.50 8.11
CA GLY A 29 10.55 2.13 7.74
C GLY A 29 9.84 1.32 8.82
N TYR A 30 10.35 1.38 10.05
CA TYR A 30 9.76 0.59 11.11
C TYR A 30 8.30 1.01 11.35
N GLU A 31 8.03 2.31 11.30
CA GLU A 31 6.66 2.80 11.47
C GLU A 31 5.74 2.26 10.41
N ILE A 32 6.24 2.19 9.18
CA ILE A 32 5.43 1.67 8.08
C ILE A 32 5.06 0.21 8.33
N THR A 33 6.05 -0.59 8.74
CA THR A 33 5.76 -2.01 8.99
C THR A 33 4.74 -2.17 10.11
N GLN A 34 4.87 -1.36 11.15
CA GLN A 34 3.95 -1.46 12.28
C GLN A 34 2.55 -1.00 11.91
N LYS A 35 2.46 0.04 11.10
CA LYS A 35 1.15 0.54 10.70
C LYS A 35 0.40 -0.46 9.80
N VAL A 36 1.12 -1.12 8.91
CA VAL A 36 0.51 -2.15 8.08
C VAL A 36 -0.05 -3.27 8.94
N LYS A 37 0.73 -3.70 9.92
CA LYS A 37 0.30 -4.77 10.80
C LYS A 37 -0.93 -4.35 11.58
N GLU A 38 -0.90 -3.14 12.09
CA GLU A 38 -2.00 -2.60 12.87
C GLU A 38 -3.29 -2.50 12.05
N LEU A 39 -3.21 -1.89 10.87
CA LEU A 39 -4.38 -1.68 10.05
C LEU A 39 -4.97 -2.96 9.50
N SER A 40 -4.14 -3.96 9.27
CA SER A 40 -4.61 -5.23 8.74
C SER A 40 -4.91 -6.23 9.85
N GLN A 41 -4.81 -5.78 11.10
CA GLN A 41 -5.06 -6.64 12.26
C GLN A 41 -4.17 -7.87 12.21
N GLY A 42 -2.93 -7.68 11.80
CA GLY A 42 -1.94 -8.73 11.76
C GLY A 42 -1.98 -9.61 10.53
N GLU A 43 -2.96 -9.40 9.65
CA GLU A 43 -3.09 -10.24 8.48
C GLU A 43 -2.01 -9.97 7.43
N ILE A 44 -1.50 -8.75 7.38
CA ILE A 44 -0.44 -8.40 6.45
C ILE A 44 0.77 -7.97 7.25
N SER A 45 1.90 -8.57 6.93
CA SER A 45 3.15 -8.27 7.60
C SER A 45 4.21 -8.07 6.54
N ILE A 46 4.86 -6.93 6.58
CA ILE A 46 5.88 -6.58 5.60
C ILE A 46 7.23 -6.64 6.27
N THR A 47 8.15 -7.41 5.70
CA THR A 47 9.50 -7.47 6.24
C THR A 47 10.29 -6.26 5.75
N GLU A 48 11.34 -5.94 6.48
CA GLU A 48 12.20 -4.86 6.05
C GLU A 48 12.89 -5.19 4.74
N GLY A 49 13.17 -6.49 4.53
CA GLY A 49 13.78 -6.91 3.27
C GLY A 49 12.90 -6.63 2.06
N ALA A 50 11.59 -6.66 2.23
CA ALA A 50 10.68 -6.33 1.15
C ALA A 50 10.42 -4.83 1.08
N LEU A 51 10.40 -4.17 2.23
CA LEU A 51 10.05 -2.76 2.30
C LEU A 51 11.10 -1.84 1.72
N TYR A 52 12.37 -2.02 2.12
CA TYR A 52 13.39 -1.05 1.73
C TYR A 52 13.64 -0.97 0.23
N PRO A 53 13.68 -2.09 -0.50
CA PRO A 53 13.80 -1.96 -1.95
C PRO A 53 12.62 -1.21 -2.57
N THR A 54 11.43 -1.39 -2.00
CA THR A 54 10.25 -0.68 -2.49
C THR A 54 10.36 0.82 -2.24
N LEU A 55 10.81 1.19 -1.03
CA LEU A 55 11.01 2.61 -0.72
C LEU A 55 12.03 3.24 -1.65
N HIS A 56 13.14 2.55 -1.89
CA HIS A 56 14.19 3.07 -2.76
C HIS A 56 13.71 3.23 -4.19
N LYS A 57 12.94 2.26 -4.66
CA LYS A 57 12.38 2.34 -6.00
C LYS A 57 11.43 3.52 -6.13
N LEU A 58 10.56 3.70 -5.16
CA LEU A 58 9.60 4.79 -5.20
C LEU A 58 10.31 6.14 -5.11
N GLU A 59 11.37 6.21 -4.32
CA GLU A 59 12.15 7.42 -4.25
C GLU A 59 12.81 7.72 -5.61
N ALA A 60 13.38 6.70 -6.24
CA ALA A 60 14.03 6.87 -7.53
C ALA A 60 13.03 7.29 -8.61
N GLN A 61 11.78 6.89 -8.46
CA GLN A 61 10.74 7.24 -9.42
C GLN A 61 10.10 8.59 -9.13
N GLY A 62 10.53 9.27 -8.09
CA GLY A 62 9.97 10.57 -7.75
C GLY A 62 8.64 10.51 -7.03
N MET A 63 8.24 9.35 -6.55
CA MET A 63 7.00 9.20 -5.81
C MET A 63 7.17 9.53 -4.35
N LEU A 64 8.36 9.32 -3.81
CA LEU A 64 8.69 9.64 -2.43
C LEU A 64 9.92 10.51 -2.37
N THR A 65 10.05 11.26 -1.29
CA THR A 65 11.24 12.04 -1.04
C THR A 65 11.69 11.76 0.38
N PRO A 66 13.00 11.62 0.62
CA PRO A 66 13.49 11.31 1.96
C PRO A 66 13.69 12.56 2.78
N GLU A 67 13.58 12.43 4.09
CA GLU A 67 13.92 13.48 5.03
C GLU A 67 14.76 12.85 6.13
N ILE A 68 15.97 13.34 6.27
CA ILE A 68 16.90 12.81 7.26
C ILE A 68 16.81 13.63 8.53
N GLU A 69 16.71 12.97 9.65
CA GLU A 69 16.62 13.66 10.91
C GLU A 69 17.49 12.97 11.94
N GLN A 70 18.10 13.74 12.82
CA GLN A 70 18.90 13.16 13.88
C GLN A 70 18.06 13.09 15.14
N VAL A 71 17.89 11.89 15.67
CA VAL A 71 17.10 11.69 16.88
C VAL A 71 17.91 10.88 17.86
N ASP A 72 18.14 11.39 19.04
CA ASP A 72 18.88 10.66 20.08
C ASP A 72 20.17 10.05 19.56
N ASN A 73 20.99 10.86 18.95
CA ASN A 73 22.28 10.41 18.44
C ASN A 73 22.20 9.35 17.33
N ARG A 74 21.05 9.22 16.72
CA ARG A 74 20.87 8.32 15.64
C ARG A 74 20.35 9.08 14.47
N VAL A 75 20.68 8.65 13.27
CA VAL A 75 20.17 9.23 12.05
C VAL A 75 18.96 8.42 11.65
N ARG A 76 17.84 9.09 11.43
CA ARG A 76 16.61 8.42 11.04
C ARG A 76 16.16 8.97 9.70
N LYS A 77 15.86 8.08 8.79
CA LYS A 77 15.43 8.47 7.44
C LYS A 77 13.93 8.29 7.33
N TYR A 78 13.24 9.40 7.16
CA TYR A 78 11.80 9.39 6.95
C TYR A 78 11.51 9.49 5.47
N TYR A 79 10.35 9.03 5.06
CA TYR A 79 9.91 9.16 3.68
C TYR A 79 8.60 9.92 3.66
N LYS A 80 8.43 10.73 2.62
CA LYS A 80 7.28 11.57 2.48
C LYS A 80 6.78 11.42 1.06
N ILE A 81 5.47 11.42 0.85
CA ILE A 81 4.94 11.24 -0.50
C ILE A 81 4.96 12.57 -1.23
N THR A 82 5.27 12.53 -2.53
CA THR A 82 5.28 13.73 -3.37
C THR A 82 3.92 13.89 -4.03
N GLU A 83 3.74 15.00 -4.71
CA GLU A 83 2.51 15.21 -5.47
C GLU A 83 2.33 14.13 -6.54
N ASN A 84 3.41 13.78 -7.22
CA ASN A 84 3.35 12.71 -8.19
C ASN A 84 2.97 11.39 -7.53
N GLY A 85 3.49 11.16 -6.32
CA GLY A 85 3.14 9.97 -5.57
C GLY A 85 1.67 9.91 -5.23
N ILE A 86 1.09 11.05 -4.88
CA ILE A 86 -0.34 11.09 -4.55
C ILE A 86 -1.18 10.74 -5.77
N LYS A 87 -0.83 11.30 -6.92
CA LYS A 87 -1.56 10.99 -8.14
C LYS A 87 -1.45 9.52 -8.50
N GLU A 88 -0.26 8.98 -8.38
CA GLU A 88 -0.06 7.58 -8.69
C GLU A 88 -0.81 6.69 -7.71
N THR A 89 -0.88 7.09 -6.44
CA THR A 89 -1.61 6.34 -5.43
C THR A 89 -3.08 6.26 -5.79
N GLU A 90 -3.66 7.38 -6.16
CA GLU A 90 -5.09 7.42 -6.52
C GLU A 90 -5.38 6.51 -7.69
N LYS A 91 -4.50 6.53 -8.68
CA LYS A 91 -4.67 5.69 -9.84
C LYS A 91 -4.59 4.21 -9.47
N GLN A 92 -3.58 3.85 -8.66
CA GLN A 92 -3.40 2.45 -8.28
C GLN A 92 -4.53 1.95 -7.40
N ILE A 93 -5.03 2.79 -6.49
CA ILE A 93 -6.14 2.38 -5.64
C ILE A 93 -7.37 2.11 -6.49
N SER A 94 -7.63 2.97 -7.47
CA SER A 94 -8.76 2.78 -8.35
C SER A 94 -8.65 1.44 -9.10
N GLU A 95 -7.45 1.13 -9.56
CA GLU A 95 -7.22 -0.13 -10.26
C GLU A 95 -7.42 -1.33 -9.36
N ILE A 96 -6.95 -1.22 -8.13
CA ILE A 96 -7.11 -2.30 -7.17
C ILE A 96 -8.58 -2.51 -6.81
N GLN A 97 -9.29 -1.42 -6.59
CA GLN A 97 -10.70 -1.52 -6.25
C GLN A 97 -11.52 -2.12 -7.39
N ASN A 98 -11.18 -1.77 -8.62
CA ASN A 98 -11.83 -2.37 -9.78
C ASN A 98 -11.52 -3.85 -9.87
N PHE A 99 -10.29 -4.23 -9.58
CA PHE A 99 -9.91 -5.63 -9.60
C PHE A 99 -10.66 -6.42 -8.53
N ILE A 100 -10.75 -5.85 -7.33
CA ILE A 100 -11.48 -6.51 -6.24
C ILE A 100 -12.93 -6.73 -6.64
N SER A 101 -13.54 -5.71 -7.22
CA SER A 101 -14.92 -5.80 -7.65
C SER A 101 -15.11 -6.87 -8.71
N SER A 102 -14.22 -6.90 -9.70
CA SER A 102 -14.28 -7.91 -10.74
C SER A 102 -14.11 -9.30 -10.18
N LEU A 103 -13.16 -9.44 -9.27
CA LEU A 103 -12.89 -10.73 -8.66
C LEU A 103 -14.10 -11.21 -7.86
N GLN A 104 -14.73 -10.29 -7.12
CA GLN A 104 -15.93 -10.65 -6.37
C GLN A 104 -17.05 -11.12 -7.28
N ASN A 105 -17.19 -10.50 -8.43
CA ASN A 105 -18.21 -10.91 -9.39
C ASN A 105 -17.96 -12.32 -9.90
N ILE A 106 -16.72 -12.70 -10.02
CA ILE A 106 -16.39 -14.04 -10.47
C ILE A 106 -16.60 -15.06 -9.35
N ILE A 107 -16.10 -14.72 -8.17
CA ILE A 107 -16.13 -15.65 -7.04
C ILE A 107 -17.55 -15.81 -6.51
N ASN A 108 -18.29 -14.70 -6.45
CA ASN A 108 -19.61 -14.72 -5.87
C ASN A 108 -20.57 -13.95 -6.74
N PRO A 109 -21.07 -14.55 -7.80
CA PRO A 109 -21.97 -13.84 -8.74
C PRO A 109 -23.21 -13.29 -8.09
N LYS A 110 -23.63 -13.84 -6.95
CA LYS A 110 -24.82 -13.36 -6.30
C LYS A 110 -24.64 -11.98 -5.70
N HIS A 111 -23.42 -11.53 -5.55
CA HIS A 111 -23.18 -10.22 -5.02
C HIS A 111 -23.20 -9.17 -6.10
N GLN A 112 -23.37 -9.55 -7.36
CA GLN A 112 -23.36 -8.56 -8.41
C GLN A 112 -24.55 -7.66 -8.30
N PRO A 113 -24.38 -6.40 -8.53
CA PRO A 113 -25.50 -5.47 -8.52
C PRO A 113 -26.38 -5.86 -9.66
N ARG A 114 -27.69 -5.70 -9.50
CA ARG A 114 -28.59 -6.01 -10.47
C ARG A 114 -28.56 -5.07 -11.49
N LEU A 115 -27.88 -5.16 -12.40
CA LEU A 115 -27.83 -4.27 -13.43
C LEU A 115 -28.87 -4.43 -14.33
N THR A 116 -29.27 -4.92 -14.67
CA THR A 116 -30.05 -4.87 -15.66
C THR A 116 -30.84 -5.67 -15.91
N PRO A 117 -31.46 -5.67 -15.97
CA PRO A 117 -32.06 -6.42 -16.13
C PRO A 117 -32.38 -6.75 -17.28
N ASN A 118 -32.06 -6.51 -17.53
CA ASN A 118 -32.17 -6.71 -18.13
C ASN A 118 -32.14 -6.86 -18.84
N THR A 119 -32.21 -6.73 -19.02
CA THR A 119 -31.99 -6.83 -19.65
C THR A 119 -32.26 -7.46 -20.18
N LEU A 120 -32.71 -7.69 -20.39
CA LEU A 120 -33.00 -8.19 -21.03
C LEU A 120 -33.34 -8.20 -21.38
#